data_93cd5adfdb8966a4e7123ae4dfd0346f
#
_entry.id   93cd5adfdb8966a4e7123ae4dfd0346f
#
_cell.length_a   1.000
_cell.length_b   1.000
_cell.length_c   1.000
_cell.angle_alpha   90.00
_cell.angle_beta   90.00
_cell.angle_gamma   90.00
#
_symmetry.space_group_name_H-M   'P 1'
#
loop_
_entity.id
_entity.type
_entity.pdbx_description
1 polymer ?
#
loop_
_entity_poly.entity_id
_entity_poly.type
_entity_poly.pdbx_seq_one_letter_code
_entity_poly.pdbx_strand_id
1 'polypeptide(L)'
;MKLLLTGITGLVGASFVTATLRSRDDIQIVAICRSGRGQTAQERVKQVIEEQCAFDGTPELAEKMLGKIEVISGDVKNFPVDEIVKKGPYDVFFHCAADVNLGKDPEGKTYATNLEGTKNALELAHLLKVKALHYVSTAYVAGKTNGIVMEGSLPATDWVNSYERSKFEAEKLVQKCGIPYTIY
;
A
#
# COMPACT_ATOMS: atom_id res chain seq x y z
N MET A 1 -19.04 -0.94 0.22
CA MET A 1 -17.84 -1.20 -0.57
C MET A 1 -16.78 -1.83 0.33
N LYS A 2 -16.09 -2.89 -0.13
CA LYS A 2 -15.01 -3.53 0.65
C LYS A 2 -13.65 -3.32 0.00
N LEU A 3 -12.71 -2.78 0.76
CA LEU A 3 -11.36 -2.42 0.32
C LEU A 3 -10.33 -3.37 0.94
N LEU A 4 -9.45 -3.93 0.12
CA LEU A 4 -8.21 -4.57 0.59
C LEU A 4 -7.10 -3.53 0.62
N LEU A 5 -6.31 -3.51 1.69
CA LEU A 5 -5.27 -2.49 1.89
C LEU A 5 -3.96 -3.10 2.36
N THR A 6 -2.85 -2.66 1.77
CA THR A 6 -1.51 -2.87 2.33
C THR A 6 -0.88 -1.53 2.68
N GLY A 7 0.00 -1.50 3.68
CA GLY A 7 0.72 -0.29 4.07
C GLY A 7 -0.01 0.65 5.00
N ILE A 8 -1.04 0.18 5.72
CA ILE A 8 -1.83 0.98 6.67
C ILE A 8 -0.98 1.66 7.75
N THR A 9 0.15 1.07 8.13
CA THR A 9 1.03 1.62 9.18
C THR A 9 2.03 2.68 8.68
N GLY A 10 1.98 3.02 7.41
CA GLY A 10 2.73 4.14 6.83
C GLY A 10 1.91 5.42 6.83
N LEU A 11 2.59 6.58 6.70
CA LEU A 11 1.94 7.89 6.69
C LEU A 11 0.78 7.97 5.69
N VAL A 12 1.03 7.61 4.43
CA VAL A 12 0.00 7.68 3.37
C VAL A 12 -1.16 6.73 3.65
N GLY A 13 -0.86 5.49 4.08
CA GLY A 13 -1.89 4.49 4.38
C GLY A 13 -2.79 4.88 5.55
N ALA A 14 -2.22 5.39 6.64
CA ALA A 14 -2.97 5.85 7.80
C ALA A 14 -3.87 7.05 7.44
N SER A 15 -3.30 8.08 6.80
CA SER A 15 -4.05 9.27 6.38
C SER A 15 -5.15 8.94 5.39
N PHE A 16 -4.90 8.03 4.43
CA PHE A 16 -5.92 7.55 3.50
C PHE A 16 -7.08 6.88 4.22
N VAL A 17 -6.79 5.99 5.17
CA VAL A 17 -7.82 5.25 5.93
C VAL A 17 -8.68 6.21 6.76
N THR A 18 -8.06 7.11 7.55
CA THR A 18 -8.81 8.04 8.40
C THR A 18 -9.63 9.02 7.58
N ALA A 19 -9.07 9.59 6.50
CA ALA A 19 -9.80 10.48 5.60
C ALA A 19 -10.99 9.78 4.93
N THR A 20 -10.79 8.53 4.47
CA THR A 20 -11.83 7.72 3.82
C THR A 20 -12.96 7.38 4.80
N LEU A 21 -12.65 6.87 5.98
CA LEU A 21 -13.64 6.47 6.98
C LEU A 21 -14.34 7.65 7.66
N ARG A 22 -13.74 8.85 7.61
CA ARG A 22 -14.37 10.10 8.04
C ARG A 22 -15.44 10.58 7.06
N SER A 23 -15.17 10.43 5.76
CA SER A 23 -16.05 10.92 4.70
C SER A 23 -17.10 9.92 4.24
N ARG A 24 -16.94 8.63 4.53
CA ARG A 24 -17.79 7.55 4.02
C ARG A 24 -18.04 6.47 5.05
N ASP A 25 -19.32 6.26 5.34
CA ASP A 25 -19.76 5.24 6.30
C ASP A 25 -19.99 3.84 5.69
N ASP A 26 -20.10 3.75 4.37
CA ASP A 26 -20.39 2.52 3.62
C ASP A 26 -19.13 1.68 3.26
N ILE A 27 -17.95 2.05 3.78
CA ILE A 27 -16.69 1.38 3.50
C ILE A 27 -16.28 0.47 4.66
N GLN A 28 -15.85 -0.74 4.31
CA GLN A 28 -15.12 -1.66 5.17
C GLN A 28 -13.72 -1.90 4.61
N ILE A 29 -12.75 -1.99 5.47
CA ILE A 29 -11.34 -2.17 5.11
C ILE A 29 -10.83 -3.48 5.69
N VAL A 30 -10.16 -4.28 4.87
CA VAL A 30 -9.33 -5.40 5.31
C VAL A 30 -7.86 -4.98 5.10
N ALA A 31 -7.15 -4.77 6.20
CA ALA A 31 -5.77 -4.31 6.18
C ALA A 31 -4.81 -5.49 6.39
N ILE A 32 -3.87 -5.67 5.46
CA ILE A 32 -2.77 -6.61 5.63
C ILE A 32 -1.61 -5.87 6.29
N CYS A 33 -1.23 -6.32 7.48
CA CYS A 33 -0.20 -5.69 8.29
C CYS A 33 0.73 -6.74 8.90
N ARG A 34 2.03 -6.47 8.92
CA ARG A 34 3.02 -7.33 9.57
C ARG A 34 2.99 -7.14 11.08
N SER A 35 3.14 -8.21 11.84
CA SER A 35 3.59 -8.12 13.23
C SER A 35 5.04 -7.65 13.26
N GLY A 36 5.47 -7.04 14.36
CA GLY A 36 6.86 -6.59 14.52
C GLY A 36 7.02 -5.57 15.63
N ARG A 37 8.25 -5.32 16.03
CA ARG A 37 8.59 -4.41 17.15
C ARG A 37 7.91 -4.82 18.47
N GLY A 38 7.72 -6.13 18.70
CA GLY A 38 7.04 -6.64 19.90
C GLY A 38 5.52 -6.50 19.90
N GLN A 39 4.92 -6.09 18.78
CA GLN A 39 3.48 -5.89 18.63
C GLN A 39 2.88 -6.84 17.57
N THR A 40 1.65 -7.25 17.79
CA THR A 40 0.82 -7.92 16.79
C THR A 40 0.42 -6.96 15.67
N ALA A 41 -0.02 -7.49 14.54
CA ALA A 41 -0.56 -6.68 13.45
C ALA A 41 -1.74 -5.80 13.90
N GLN A 42 -2.61 -6.36 14.75
CA GLN A 42 -3.78 -5.67 15.30
C GLN A 42 -3.38 -4.47 16.18
N GLU A 43 -2.43 -4.67 17.10
CA GLU A 43 -1.94 -3.60 17.99
C GLU A 43 -1.29 -2.48 17.18
N ARG A 44 -0.52 -2.81 16.15
CA ARG A 44 0.11 -1.81 15.27
C ARG A 44 -0.91 -1.00 14.48
N VAL A 45 -1.96 -1.64 13.97
CA VAL A 45 -3.04 -0.92 13.26
C VAL A 45 -3.81 -0.04 14.25
N LYS A 46 -4.16 -0.56 15.44
CA LYS A 46 -4.82 0.22 16.47
C LYS A 46 -4.03 1.48 16.80
N GLN A 47 -2.75 1.32 17.14
CA GLN A 47 -1.88 2.43 17.49
C GLN A 47 -1.83 3.50 16.39
N VAL A 48 -1.60 3.10 15.13
CA VAL A 48 -1.45 4.08 14.05
C VAL A 48 -2.74 4.82 13.73
N ILE A 49 -3.91 4.18 13.87
CA ILE A 49 -5.20 4.85 13.66
C ILE A 49 -5.48 5.82 14.81
N GLU A 50 -5.21 5.44 16.05
CA GLU A 50 -5.34 6.34 17.22
C GLU A 50 -4.42 7.57 17.08
N GLU A 51 -3.14 7.36 16.74
CA GLU A 51 -2.17 8.44 16.50
C GLU A 51 -2.59 9.36 15.34
N GLN A 52 -3.06 8.79 14.22
CA GLN A 52 -3.51 9.58 13.08
C GLN A 52 -4.78 10.38 13.40
N CYS A 53 -5.74 9.80 14.09
CA CYS A 53 -6.95 10.50 14.53
C CYS A 53 -6.61 11.66 15.49
N ALA A 54 -5.66 11.44 16.40
CA ALA A 54 -5.17 12.49 17.31
C ALA A 54 -4.47 13.62 16.53
N PHE A 55 -3.64 13.28 15.55
CA PHE A 55 -2.99 14.25 14.66
C PHE A 55 -4.00 15.05 13.84
N ASP A 56 -5.05 14.40 13.35
CA ASP A 56 -6.13 15.04 12.57
C ASP A 56 -7.10 15.86 13.44
N GLY A 57 -6.92 15.87 14.77
CA GLY A 57 -7.80 16.60 15.72
C GLY A 57 -9.17 15.92 15.92
N THR A 58 -9.27 14.62 15.68
CA THR A 58 -10.50 13.83 15.78
C THR A 58 -10.30 12.50 16.56
N PRO A 59 -9.67 12.53 17.76
CA PRO A 59 -9.34 11.31 18.49
C PRO A 59 -10.57 10.48 18.87
N GLU A 60 -11.73 11.11 19.03
CA GLU A 60 -13.00 10.46 19.34
C GLU A 60 -13.52 9.54 18.24
N LEU A 61 -13.04 9.68 17.01
CA LEU A 61 -13.43 8.85 15.87
C LEU A 61 -12.64 7.55 15.75
N ALA A 62 -11.54 7.40 16.48
CA ALA A 62 -10.63 6.26 16.35
C ALA A 62 -11.34 4.92 16.58
N GLU A 63 -12.13 4.78 17.63
CA GLU A 63 -12.85 3.55 17.94
C GLU A 63 -13.87 3.18 16.86
N LYS A 64 -14.64 4.17 16.38
CA LYS A 64 -15.58 3.99 15.26
C LYS A 64 -14.87 3.51 14.00
N MET A 65 -13.69 4.08 13.68
CA MET A 65 -12.91 3.69 12.51
C MET A 65 -12.31 2.30 12.66
N LEU A 66 -11.78 1.97 13.84
CA LEU A 66 -11.26 0.62 14.14
C LEU A 66 -12.33 -0.46 13.99
N GLY A 67 -13.58 -0.17 14.34
CA GLY A 67 -14.72 -1.07 14.12
C GLY A 67 -15.01 -1.38 12.64
N LYS A 68 -14.45 -0.61 11.70
CA LYS A 68 -14.58 -0.82 10.24
C LYS A 68 -13.35 -1.45 9.60
N ILE A 69 -12.31 -1.74 10.39
CA ILE A 69 -11.03 -2.27 9.92
C ILE A 69 -10.84 -3.69 10.45
N GLU A 70 -10.84 -4.65 9.56
CA GLU A 70 -10.37 -6.00 9.85
C GLU A 70 -8.88 -6.09 9.56
N VAL A 71 -8.10 -6.76 10.41
CA VAL A 71 -6.66 -6.90 10.23
C VAL A 71 -6.30 -8.34 9.98
N ILE A 72 -5.52 -8.57 8.92
CA ILE A 72 -4.87 -9.85 8.60
C ILE A 72 -3.37 -9.68 8.83
N SER A 73 -2.79 -10.60 9.61
CA SER A 73 -1.32 -10.63 9.76
C SER A 73 -0.68 -11.21 8.51
N GLY A 74 0.16 -10.43 7.83
CA GLY A 74 0.80 -10.87 6.58
C GLY A 74 1.86 -9.91 6.06
N ASP A 75 2.68 -10.41 5.14
CA ASP A 75 3.72 -9.65 4.43
C ASP A 75 3.43 -9.65 2.93
N VAL A 76 3.75 -8.55 2.25
CA VAL A 76 3.59 -8.43 0.78
C VAL A 76 4.45 -9.42 0.01
N LYS A 77 5.51 -9.94 0.63
CA LYS A 77 6.34 -11.00 0.03
C LYS A 77 5.68 -12.37 0.07
N ASN A 78 4.75 -12.58 1.00
CA ASN A 78 4.03 -13.84 1.17
C ASN A 78 2.66 -13.57 1.80
N PHE A 79 1.67 -13.33 0.96
CA PHE A 79 0.31 -13.07 1.41
C PHE A 79 -0.35 -14.33 2.00
N PRO A 80 -1.09 -14.24 3.11
CA PRO A 80 -1.92 -15.32 3.62
C PRO A 80 -3.21 -15.46 2.77
N VAL A 81 -3.03 -15.99 1.55
CA VAL A 81 -4.05 -15.98 0.49
C VAL A 81 -5.38 -16.57 0.94
N ASP A 82 -5.34 -17.73 1.61
CA ASP A 82 -6.57 -18.42 2.06
C ASP A 82 -7.39 -17.55 3.04
N GLU A 83 -6.72 -16.84 3.94
CA GLU A 83 -7.39 -15.96 4.90
C GLU A 83 -7.97 -14.75 4.19
N ILE A 84 -7.23 -14.17 3.24
CA ILE A 84 -7.70 -13.03 2.44
C ILE A 84 -8.92 -13.43 1.61
N VAL A 85 -8.88 -14.56 0.92
CA VAL A 85 -10.00 -15.06 0.10
C VAL A 85 -11.25 -15.27 0.95
N LYS A 86 -11.12 -15.86 2.15
CA LYS A 86 -12.25 -16.07 3.06
C LYS A 86 -12.96 -14.78 3.49
N LYS A 87 -12.23 -13.67 3.53
CA LYS A 87 -12.78 -12.35 3.89
C LYS A 87 -13.33 -11.56 2.69
N GLY A 88 -13.20 -12.06 1.47
CA GLY A 88 -13.74 -11.42 0.27
C GLY A 88 -15.27 -11.47 0.18
N PRO A 89 -15.90 -11.00 -0.92
CA PRO A 89 -15.21 -10.38 -2.07
C PRO A 89 -14.74 -8.95 -1.76
N TYR A 90 -13.79 -8.45 -2.60
CA TYR A 90 -13.26 -7.09 -2.52
C TYR A 90 -13.61 -6.31 -3.77
N ASP A 91 -13.97 -5.04 -3.60
CA ASP A 91 -14.22 -4.14 -4.73
C ASP A 91 -12.92 -3.51 -5.23
N VAL A 92 -12.05 -3.11 -4.30
CA VAL A 92 -10.85 -2.33 -4.60
C VAL A 92 -9.66 -2.90 -3.82
N PHE A 93 -8.49 -2.89 -4.44
CA PHE A 93 -7.22 -3.12 -3.75
C PHE A 93 -6.37 -1.86 -3.76
N PHE A 94 -6.06 -1.32 -2.58
CA PHE A 94 -5.17 -0.19 -2.39
C PHE A 94 -3.80 -0.70 -1.92
N HIS A 95 -2.81 -0.66 -2.81
CA HIS A 95 -1.44 -1.12 -2.53
C HIS A 95 -0.52 0.06 -2.24
N CYS A 96 -0.26 0.28 -0.95
CA CYS A 96 0.59 1.36 -0.44
C CYS A 96 1.85 0.85 0.27
N ALA A 97 1.96 -0.46 0.54
CA ALA A 97 3.13 -1.01 1.21
C ALA A 97 4.38 -0.91 0.35
N ALA A 98 5.41 -0.30 0.90
CA ALA A 98 6.74 -0.23 0.32
C ALA A 98 7.81 -0.12 1.41
N ASP A 99 9.02 -0.52 1.09
CA ASP A 99 10.22 -0.21 1.87
C ASP A 99 10.83 1.08 1.31
N VAL A 100 10.83 2.15 2.11
CA VAL A 100 11.31 3.49 1.73
C VAL A 100 12.72 3.69 2.28
N ASN A 101 13.69 2.94 1.77
CA ASN A 101 15.09 3.12 2.09
C ASN A 101 15.80 3.87 0.94
N LEU A 102 16.12 5.15 1.16
CA LEU A 102 16.83 5.99 0.19
C LEU A 102 18.36 5.83 0.28
N GLY A 103 18.85 5.07 1.24
CA GLY A 103 20.28 4.79 1.43
C GLY A 103 20.78 3.61 0.60
N LYS A 104 21.95 3.11 1.01
CA LYS A 104 22.53 1.90 0.43
C LYS A 104 21.66 0.67 0.70
N ASP A 105 21.54 -0.19 -0.28
CA ASP A 105 20.80 -1.45 -0.23
C ASP A 105 21.68 -2.61 -0.74
N PRO A 106 22.77 -2.93 -0.04
CA PRO A 106 23.75 -3.90 -0.52
C PRO A 106 23.19 -5.32 -0.65
N GLU A 107 22.14 -5.64 0.11
CA GLU A 107 21.48 -6.94 0.09
C GLU A 107 20.25 -6.95 -0.86
N GLY A 108 19.94 -5.84 -1.51
CA GLY A 108 18.79 -5.72 -2.41
C GLY A 108 17.42 -5.86 -1.73
N LYS A 109 17.34 -5.68 -0.42
CA LYS A 109 16.10 -5.86 0.36
C LYS A 109 14.99 -4.90 -0.05
N THR A 110 15.33 -3.63 -0.22
CA THR A 110 14.38 -2.59 -0.62
C THR A 110 13.85 -2.89 -2.02
N TYR A 111 14.77 -3.19 -2.94
CA TYR A 111 14.42 -3.54 -4.31
C TYR A 111 13.50 -4.77 -4.35
N ALA A 112 13.89 -5.86 -3.69
CA ALA A 112 13.10 -7.08 -3.66
C ALA A 112 11.72 -6.86 -3.00
N THR A 113 11.67 -6.17 -1.86
CA THR A 113 10.39 -5.90 -1.16
C THR A 113 9.42 -5.14 -2.05
N ASN A 114 9.89 -4.10 -2.74
CA ASN A 114 9.01 -3.25 -3.54
C ASN A 114 8.59 -3.92 -4.84
N LEU A 115 9.51 -4.54 -5.56
CA LEU A 115 9.21 -5.16 -6.85
C LEU A 115 8.43 -6.47 -6.69
N GLU A 116 8.94 -7.40 -5.87
CA GLU A 116 8.27 -8.69 -5.64
C GLU A 116 6.97 -8.51 -4.88
N GLY A 117 6.95 -7.62 -3.88
CA GLY A 117 5.73 -7.28 -3.16
C GLY A 117 4.63 -6.74 -4.08
N THR A 118 4.99 -5.91 -5.07
CA THR A 118 4.03 -5.43 -6.08
C THR A 118 3.62 -6.55 -7.03
N LYS A 119 4.52 -7.44 -7.48
CA LYS A 119 4.14 -8.62 -8.28
C LYS A 119 3.11 -9.48 -7.56
N ASN A 120 3.39 -9.83 -6.31
CA ASN A 120 2.48 -10.63 -5.50
C ASN A 120 1.13 -9.92 -5.29
N ALA A 121 1.14 -8.59 -5.12
CA ALA A 121 -0.08 -7.80 -5.01
C ALA A 121 -0.91 -7.83 -6.30
N LEU A 122 -0.28 -7.78 -7.46
CA LEU A 122 -0.95 -7.91 -8.76
C LEU A 122 -1.54 -9.31 -8.96
N GLU A 123 -0.81 -10.36 -8.63
CA GLU A 123 -1.31 -11.74 -8.68
C GLU A 123 -2.51 -11.93 -7.74
N LEU A 124 -2.43 -11.39 -6.53
CA LEU A 124 -3.54 -11.41 -5.58
C LEU A 124 -4.74 -10.61 -6.10
N ALA A 125 -4.53 -9.44 -6.70
CA ALA A 125 -5.60 -8.62 -7.28
C ALA A 125 -6.35 -9.37 -8.39
N HIS A 126 -5.64 -10.10 -9.24
CA HIS A 126 -6.22 -10.97 -10.27
C HIS A 126 -7.02 -12.13 -9.67
N LEU A 127 -6.44 -12.84 -8.69
CA LEU A 127 -7.10 -13.94 -8.01
C LEU A 127 -8.43 -13.50 -7.37
N LEU A 128 -8.40 -12.36 -6.70
CA LEU A 128 -9.57 -11.77 -6.02
C LEU A 128 -10.57 -11.11 -6.97
N LYS A 129 -10.22 -10.94 -8.25
CA LYS A 129 -11.02 -10.27 -9.28
C LYS A 129 -11.48 -8.87 -8.85
N VAL A 130 -10.58 -8.09 -8.24
CA VAL A 130 -10.90 -6.73 -7.83
C VAL A 130 -11.30 -5.87 -9.02
N LYS A 131 -12.22 -4.93 -8.81
CA LYS A 131 -12.72 -4.04 -9.88
C LYS A 131 -11.72 -2.94 -10.23
N ALA A 132 -10.87 -2.54 -9.26
CA ALA A 132 -9.85 -1.52 -9.44
C ALA A 132 -8.67 -1.75 -8.50
N LEU A 133 -7.48 -1.36 -8.98
CA LEU A 133 -6.23 -1.32 -8.22
C LEU A 133 -5.80 0.14 -8.05
N HIS A 134 -5.52 0.54 -6.83
CA HIS A 134 -4.90 1.82 -6.51
C HIS A 134 -3.48 1.56 -6.01
N TYR A 135 -2.50 2.15 -6.67
CA TYR A 135 -1.08 1.96 -6.37
C TYR A 135 -0.41 3.26 -5.99
N VAL A 136 0.22 3.28 -4.82
CA VAL A 136 1.01 4.45 -4.38
C VAL A 136 2.43 4.32 -4.92
N SER A 137 2.78 5.18 -5.87
CA SER A 137 4.11 5.29 -6.46
C SER A 137 4.90 6.43 -5.79
N THR A 138 5.72 7.12 -6.53
CA THR A 138 6.56 8.23 -6.08
C THR A 138 7.01 9.06 -7.27
N ALA A 139 7.20 10.36 -7.08
CA ALA A 139 7.83 11.23 -8.07
C ALA A 139 9.27 10.80 -8.42
N TYR A 140 9.94 10.06 -7.54
CA TYR A 140 11.30 9.56 -7.76
C TYR A 140 11.42 8.49 -8.87
N VAL A 141 10.31 8.02 -9.45
CA VAL A 141 10.36 7.20 -10.67
C VAL A 141 10.95 7.96 -11.87
N ALA A 142 10.99 9.29 -11.80
CA ALA A 142 11.70 10.14 -12.75
C ALA A 142 13.21 9.91 -12.78
N GLY A 143 13.79 9.31 -11.73
CA GLY A 143 15.22 9.04 -11.63
C GLY A 143 16.08 10.28 -11.84
N LYS A 144 17.22 10.13 -12.49
CA LYS A 144 18.17 11.23 -12.81
C LYS A 144 17.77 12.03 -14.08
N THR A 145 16.49 12.06 -14.41
CA THR A 145 16.01 12.83 -15.56
C THR A 145 16.05 14.33 -15.26
N ASN A 146 16.61 15.12 -16.17
CA ASN A 146 16.63 16.58 -16.07
C ASN A 146 15.42 17.19 -16.79
N GLY A 147 14.92 18.30 -16.26
CA GLY A 147 13.82 19.05 -16.86
C GLY A 147 12.46 18.68 -16.26
N ILE A 148 11.39 18.93 -17.01
CA ILE A 148 10.02 18.66 -16.59
C ILE A 148 9.66 17.23 -16.98
N VAL A 149 9.24 16.43 -15.98
CA VAL A 149 8.72 15.08 -16.19
C VAL A 149 7.22 15.12 -15.96
N MET A 150 6.45 14.80 -17.00
CA MET A 150 4.99 14.79 -16.95
C MET A 150 4.49 13.45 -16.39
N GLU A 151 3.32 13.47 -15.75
CA GLU A 151 2.62 12.25 -15.35
C GLU A 151 2.39 11.32 -16.55
N GLY A 152 2.49 10.01 -16.31
CA GLY A 152 2.33 8.98 -17.36
C GLY A 152 3.58 8.73 -18.20
N SER A 153 4.60 9.58 -18.12
CA SER A 153 5.88 9.37 -18.79
C SER A 153 6.90 8.74 -17.82
N LEU A 154 7.57 7.70 -18.26
CA LEU A 154 8.63 7.02 -17.50
C LEU A 154 9.95 7.06 -18.28
N PRO A 155 10.59 8.25 -18.42
CA PRO A 155 11.78 8.41 -19.25
C PRO A 155 13.06 7.92 -18.55
N ALA A 156 13.01 7.61 -17.25
CA ALA A 156 14.20 7.30 -16.48
C ALA A 156 14.92 6.05 -16.99
N THR A 157 16.22 6.17 -17.12
CA THR A 157 17.14 5.07 -17.46
C THR A 157 18.21 4.86 -16.37
N ASP A 158 18.28 5.77 -15.39
CA ASP A 158 19.25 5.73 -14.29
C ASP A 158 18.61 6.27 -12.98
N TRP A 159 19.00 5.73 -11.84
CA TRP A 159 18.44 6.02 -10.52
C TRP A 159 19.55 6.27 -9.51
N VAL A 160 19.22 7.02 -8.45
CA VAL A 160 20.14 7.31 -7.36
C VAL A 160 20.27 6.10 -6.41
N ASN A 161 19.20 5.34 -6.23
CA ASN A 161 19.15 4.24 -5.28
C ASN A 161 18.18 3.11 -5.69
N SER A 162 18.21 2.01 -4.94
CA SER A 162 17.36 0.84 -5.17
C SER A 162 15.87 1.13 -5.00
N TYR A 163 15.50 2.08 -4.13
CA TYR A 163 14.10 2.48 -3.93
C TYR A 163 13.51 3.05 -5.23
N GLU A 164 14.16 4.07 -5.80
CA GLU A 164 13.71 4.72 -7.03
C GLU A 164 13.53 3.72 -8.16
N ARG A 165 14.57 2.89 -8.38
CA ARG A 165 14.53 1.84 -9.40
C ARG A 165 13.39 0.84 -9.15
N SER A 166 13.23 0.36 -7.92
CA SER A 166 12.19 -0.61 -7.58
C SER A 166 10.78 -0.07 -7.82
N LYS A 167 10.55 1.19 -7.47
CA LYS A 167 9.25 1.86 -7.68
C LYS A 167 8.97 2.08 -9.16
N PHE A 168 9.96 2.48 -9.94
CA PHE A 168 9.85 2.60 -11.40
C PHE A 168 9.48 1.28 -12.06
N GLU A 169 10.18 0.19 -11.73
CA GLU A 169 9.90 -1.12 -12.31
C GLU A 169 8.54 -1.66 -11.86
N ALA A 170 8.16 -1.45 -10.59
CA ALA A 170 6.86 -1.81 -10.07
C ALA A 170 5.71 -1.04 -10.77
N GLU A 171 5.89 0.26 -11.01
CA GLU A 171 4.91 1.06 -11.74
C GLU A 171 4.68 0.54 -13.16
N LYS A 172 5.73 0.13 -13.86
CA LYS A 172 5.62 -0.53 -15.19
C LYS A 172 4.81 -1.84 -15.15
N LEU A 173 4.91 -2.59 -14.05
CA LEU A 173 4.09 -3.80 -13.86
C LEU A 173 2.62 -3.43 -13.68
N VAL A 174 2.33 -2.41 -12.87
CA VAL A 174 0.97 -1.91 -12.65
C VAL A 174 0.35 -1.43 -13.95
N GLN A 175 1.09 -0.66 -14.77
CA GLN A 175 0.61 -0.18 -16.08
C GLN A 175 0.24 -1.31 -17.05
N LYS A 176 0.78 -2.50 -16.86
CA LYS A 176 0.56 -3.69 -17.72
C LYS A 176 -0.34 -4.74 -17.07
N CYS A 177 -0.91 -4.46 -15.90
CA CYS A 177 -1.60 -5.50 -15.11
C CYS A 177 -2.95 -5.95 -15.69
N GLY A 178 -3.55 -5.20 -16.63
CA GLY A 178 -4.85 -5.55 -17.20
C GLY A 178 -6.07 -5.32 -16.27
N ILE A 179 -5.85 -4.80 -15.06
CA ILE A 179 -6.90 -4.38 -14.12
C ILE A 179 -7.05 -2.86 -14.24
N PRO A 180 -8.25 -2.27 -14.19
CA PRO A 180 -8.40 -0.83 -14.06
C PRO A 180 -7.58 -0.30 -12.86
N TYR A 181 -6.71 0.66 -13.09
CA TYR A 181 -5.80 1.14 -12.05
C TYR A 181 -5.74 2.67 -11.97
N THR A 182 -5.31 3.13 -10.80
CA THR A 182 -4.83 4.51 -10.58
C THR A 182 -3.46 4.45 -9.90
N ILE A 183 -2.54 5.27 -10.36
CA ILE A 183 -1.19 5.45 -9.77
C ILE A 183 -1.14 6.86 -9.14
N TYR A 184 -0.64 6.94 -7.89
CA TYR A 184 -0.50 8.18 -7.12
C TYR A 184 0.95 8.53 -6.90
#